data_4e9c3996377cc23053e2cd6d608d8144
#
_entry.id   4e9c3996377cc23053e2cd6d608d8144
#
_cell.length_a   1.000
_cell.length_b   1.000
_cell.length_c   1.000
_cell.angle_alpha   90.00
_cell.angle_beta   90.00
_cell.angle_gamma   90.00
#
_symmetry.space_group_name_H-M   'P 1'
#
loop_
_entity.id
_entity.type
_entity.pdbx_description
1 polymer ?
#
loop_
_entity_poly.entity_id
_entity_poly.type
_entity_poly.pdbx_seq_one_letter_code
_entity_poly.pdbx_strand_id
1 'polypeptide(L)'
;MMASHGKAGPGSFGLEANLENAIRNVLNITEFYPPQAEGIENGLTGGNLMLSIPTASGKSAVAYVCMLQKILNNKGSKGIYVVPLKALAKEKFVEISALSEELNLKSSLAVGDRGSEVGSLQDWDILVCTSERLDSLIRSKQDFLDTVGCLVIDEFHLIDDHGRGPTLEIIISRARHENPNCQIIALSATVGNANKVAEWLDAKLVTSEWRPVELRSGTFSDLILKIHRVDSKNPVQLPNPRSVTGNPNHGLRALISDTLEENGQALVFVNSRASAQKEARELSKHLIRESNKEGRASADKISLWNEVSTKLVGADENTSMGKALSECVAGGVGFHHAGLSPRQRDIVEEAFKEGV
;
A
#
# COMPACT_ATOMS: atom_id res chain seq x y z
N MET A 1 21.70 -24.00 1.25
CA MET A 1 21.35 -24.17 2.69
C MET A 1 20.52 -22.94 3.05
N MET A 2 19.21 -23.06 3.12
CA MET A 2 18.35 -22.01 3.65
C MET A 2 18.51 -22.01 5.17
N ALA A 3 19.20 -21.02 5.70
CA ALA A 3 19.20 -20.78 7.13
C ALA A 3 17.75 -20.56 7.58
N SER A 4 17.31 -21.34 8.55
CA SER A 4 16.05 -21.12 9.25
C SER A 4 16.18 -19.80 10.02
N HIS A 5 15.82 -18.69 9.39
CA HIS A 5 15.70 -17.42 10.11
C HIS A 5 14.54 -17.58 11.08
N GLY A 6 14.90 -17.74 12.37
CA GLY A 6 13.95 -17.66 13.46
C GLY A 6 13.29 -16.27 13.44
N LYS A 7 12.11 -16.19 14.04
CA LYS A 7 11.41 -14.91 14.24
C LYS A 7 12.34 -13.91 14.94
N ALA A 8 12.65 -12.78 14.26
CA ALA A 8 13.54 -11.75 14.76
C ALA A 8 12.71 -10.53 15.18
N GLY A 9 12.80 -10.14 16.45
CA GLY A 9 12.18 -8.91 16.94
C GLY A 9 13.07 -7.68 16.70
N PRO A 10 12.55 -6.44 16.88
CA PRO A 10 13.32 -5.21 16.69
C PRO A 10 14.66 -5.20 17.45
N GLY A 11 14.71 -5.74 18.67
CA GLY A 11 15.93 -5.82 19.49
C GLY A 11 17.04 -6.74 18.95
N SER A 12 16.77 -7.51 17.88
CA SER A 12 17.75 -8.43 17.29
C SER A 12 18.73 -7.75 16.31
N PHE A 13 18.47 -6.49 15.94
CA PHE A 13 19.18 -5.80 14.85
C PHE A 13 20.14 -4.70 15.35
N GLY A 14 20.27 -4.50 16.66
CA GLY A 14 21.13 -3.46 17.23
C GLY A 14 20.66 -2.04 16.87
N LEU A 15 19.35 -1.83 16.77
CA LEU A 15 18.76 -0.53 16.51
C LEU A 15 18.90 0.40 17.73
N GLU A 16 18.78 1.70 17.51
CA GLU A 16 18.60 2.67 18.58
C GLU A 16 17.37 2.31 19.42
N ALA A 17 17.48 2.37 20.76
CA ALA A 17 16.43 1.92 21.67
C ALA A 17 15.08 2.67 21.46
N ASN A 18 15.13 3.97 21.15
CA ASN A 18 13.96 4.76 20.80
C ASN A 18 13.31 4.29 19.50
N LEU A 19 14.09 3.87 18.49
CA LEU A 19 13.57 3.32 17.24
C LEU A 19 12.90 1.96 17.47
N GLU A 20 13.49 1.08 18.28
CA GLU A 20 12.87 -0.20 18.65
C GLU A 20 11.49 0.02 19.31
N ASN A 21 11.40 0.98 20.22
CA ASN A 21 10.15 1.33 20.88
C ASN A 21 9.13 1.92 19.89
N ALA A 22 9.56 2.82 19.02
CA ALA A 22 8.68 3.40 17.99
C ALA A 22 8.10 2.32 17.04
N ILE A 23 8.93 1.35 16.61
CA ILE A 23 8.47 0.23 15.78
C ILE A 23 7.39 -0.58 16.50
N ARG A 24 7.58 -0.88 17.80
CA ARG A 24 6.62 -1.64 18.59
C ARG A 24 5.33 -0.87 18.82
N ASN A 25 5.42 0.40 19.17
CA ASN A 25 4.28 1.22 19.60
C ASN A 25 3.44 1.70 18.39
N VAL A 26 4.10 2.14 17.32
CA VAL A 26 3.43 2.74 16.17
C VAL A 26 3.04 1.69 15.12
N LEU A 27 3.97 0.80 14.77
CA LEU A 27 3.72 -0.21 13.73
C LEU A 27 3.12 -1.51 14.29
N ASN A 28 3.03 -1.66 15.62
CA ASN A 28 2.59 -2.87 16.30
C ASN A 28 3.41 -4.12 15.88
N ILE A 29 4.70 -3.94 15.52
CA ILE A 29 5.58 -5.02 15.10
C ILE A 29 6.36 -5.53 16.30
N THR A 30 6.06 -6.73 16.75
CA THR A 30 6.82 -7.44 17.78
C THR A 30 7.85 -8.39 17.17
N GLU A 31 7.59 -8.91 15.97
CA GLU A 31 8.46 -9.82 15.23
C GLU A 31 8.37 -9.50 13.73
N PHE A 32 9.50 -9.46 13.05
CA PHE A 32 9.56 -9.31 11.60
C PHE A 32 9.36 -10.64 10.90
N TYR A 33 8.74 -10.60 9.74
CA TYR A 33 8.67 -11.72 8.83
C TYR A 33 10.06 -12.05 8.25
N PRO A 34 10.33 -13.30 7.86
CA PRO A 34 11.66 -13.70 7.40
C PRO A 34 12.25 -12.80 6.30
N PRO A 35 11.51 -12.41 5.23
CA PRO A 35 12.07 -11.51 4.24
C PRO A 35 12.22 -10.06 4.70
N GLN A 36 11.49 -9.64 5.74
CA GLN A 36 11.71 -8.34 6.36
C GLN A 36 13.00 -8.35 7.18
N ALA A 37 13.22 -9.40 7.98
CA ALA A 37 14.43 -9.56 8.77
C ALA A 37 15.68 -9.56 7.88
N GLU A 38 15.69 -10.34 6.81
CA GLU A 38 16.75 -10.36 5.81
C GLU A 38 16.99 -8.99 5.15
N GLY A 39 15.88 -8.29 4.81
CA GLY A 39 15.93 -6.93 4.25
C GLY A 39 16.54 -5.92 5.22
N ILE A 40 16.17 -5.98 6.50
CA ILE A 40 16.72 -5.11 7.55
C ILE A 40 18.22 -5.39 7.76
N GLU A 41 18.62 -6.64 7.92
CA GLU A 41 20.03 -7.02 8.08
C GLU A 41 20.90 -6.49 6.93
N ASN A 42 20.46 -6.66 5.68
CA ASN A 42 21.17 -6.16 4.52
C ASN A 42 21.14 -4.62 4.43
N GLY A 43 20.01 -3.98 4.71
CA GLY A 43 19.85 -2.52 4.63
C GLY A 43 20.67 -1.77 5.69
N LEU A 44 20.81 -2.34 6.89
CA LEU A 44 21.59 -1.75 7.97
C LEU A 44 23.13 -1.77 7.70
N THR A 45 23.60 -2.53 6.71
CA THR A 45 25.01 -2.48 6.27
C THR A 45 25.40 -1.12 5.67
N GLY A 46 24.42 -0.29 5.31
CA GLY A 46 24.62 1.04 4.74
C GLY A 46 24.77 1.06 3.21
N GLY A 47 24.87 -0.09 2.55
CA GLY A 47 24.82 -0.21 1.08
C GLY A 47 23.40 -0.12 0.52
N ASN A 48 23.28 0.02 -0.79
CA ASN A 48 21.98 0.03 -1.45
C ASN A 48 21.26 -1.31 -1.27
N LEU A 49 19.93 -1.27 -1.16
CA LEU A 49 19.06 -2.43 -0.99
C LEU A 49 17.97 -2.45 -2.06
N MET A 50 17.81 -3.59 -2.70
CA MET A 50 16.61 -3.88 -3.49
C MET A 50 15.82 -5.00 -2.83
N LEU A 51 14.58 -4.68 -2.40
CA LEU A 51 13.65 -5.62 -1.80
C LEU A 51 12.56 -5.97 -2.81
N SER A 52 12.65 -7.14 -3.44
CA SER A 52 11.68 -7.64 -4.43
C SER A 52 10.88 -8.79 -3.82
N ILE A 53 9.86 -8.45 -3.06
CA ILE A 53 8.99 -9.40 -2.36
C ILE A 53 7.50 -9.07 -2.64
N PRO A 54 6.58 -10.03 -2.45
CA PRO A 54 5.18 -9.83 -2.75
C PRO A 54 4.57 -8.60 -2.06
N THR A 55 3.51 -8.03 -2.63
CA THR A 55 2.68 -7.04 -1.94
C THR A 55 2.09 -7.62 -0.65
N ALA A 56 1.77 -6.76 0.31
CA ALA A 56 1.31 -7.15 1.65
C ALA A 56 2.33 -7.93 2.51
N SER A 57 3.60 -8.02 2.11
CA SER A 57 4.68 -8.62 2.94
C SER A 57 5.36 -7.61 3.86
N GLY A 58 4.86 -6.37 3.94
CA GLY A 58 5.35 -5.33 4.82
C GLY A 58 6.71 -4.72 4.41
N LYS A 59 6.95 -4.54 3.11
CA LYS A 59 8.16 -3.88 2.56
C LYS A 59 8.47 -2.55 3.19
N SER A 60 7.44 -1.72 3.41
CA SER A 60 7.57 -0.38 3.96
C SER A 60 8.24 -0.39 5.34
N ALA A 61 7.95 -1.39 6.19
CA ALA A 61 8.58 -1.50 7.51
C ALA A 61 10.10 -1.64 7.42
N VAL A 62 10.61 -2.40 6.45
CA VAL A 62 12.07 -2.53 6.20
C VAL A 62 12.67 -1.18 5.85
N ALA A 63 12.04 -0.44 4.94
CA ALA A 63 12.51 0.89 4.53
C ALA A 63 12.46 1.90 5.69
N TYR A 64 11.42 1.87 6.52
CA TYR A 64 11.32 2.74 7.69
C TYR A 64 12.45 2.46 8.67
N VAL A 65 12.69 1.20 9.02
CA VAL A 65 13.77 0.82 9.93
C VAL A 65 15.12 1.30 9.41
N CYS A 66 15.45 0.99 8.16
CA CYS A 66 16.76 1.33 7.59
C CYS A 66 16.95 2.86 7.45
N MET A 67 15.93 3.57 6.95
CA MET A 67 15.98 5.02 6.77
C MET A 67 16.10 5.76 8.13
N LEU A 68 15.25 5.40 9.10
CA LEU A 68 15.25 6.03 10.41
C LEU A 68 16.56 5.76 11.18
N GLN A 69 17.04 4.51 11.16
CA GLN A 69 18.32 4.18 11.77
C GLN A 69 19.49 4.98 11.14
N LYS A 70 19.45 5.17 9.82
CA LYS A 70 20.46 5.96 9.10
C LYS A 70 20.45 7.44 9.54
N ILE A 71 19.25 8.02 9.71
CA ILE A 71 19.07 9.40 10.17
C ILE A 71 19.54 9.55 11.62
N LEU A 72 19.17 8.63 12.51
CA LEU A 72 19.54 8.67 13.92
C LEU A 72 21.05 8.54 14.12
N ASN A 73 21.70 7.68 13.34
CA ASN A 73 23.15 7.49 13.41
C ASN A 73 23.95 8.68 12.90
N ASN A 74 23.36 9.54 12.05
CA ASN A 74 24.08 10.62 11.37
C ASN A 74 23.34 11.96 11.55
N LYS A 75 23.73 12.75 12.54
CA LYS A 75 23.13 14.06 12.80
C LYS A 75 23.14 14.96 11.54
N GLY A 76 21.97 15.49 11.21
CA GLY A 76 21.77 16.32 10.02
C GLY A 76 21.54 15.56 8.72
N SER A 77 21.62 14.23 8.74
CA SER A 77 21.21 13.38 7.62
C SER A 77 19.71 13.38 7.45
N LYS A 78 19.23 13.40 6.21
CA LYS A 78 17.82 13.47 5.85
C LYS A 78 17.40 12.19 5.12
N GLY A 79 16.10 11.84 5.24
CA GLY A 79 15.48 10.74 4.51
C GLY A 79 14.45 11.25 3.51
N ILE A 80 14.40 10.65 2.32
CA ILE A 80 13.33 10.89 1.36
C ILE A 80 12.61 9.59 1.06
N TYR A 81 11.27 9.61 1.15
CA TYR A 81 10.41 8.49 0.79
C TYR A 81 9.56 8.84 -0.43
N VAL A 82 9.86 8.19 -1.54
CA VAL A 82 9.22 8.45 -2.85
C VAL A 82 8.17 7.41 -3.13
N VAL A 83 6.98 7.87 -3.53
CA VAL A 83 5.85 7.02 -3.93
C VAL A 83 5.28 7.47 -5.27
N PRO A 84 4.61 6.57 -6.02
CA PRO A 84 4.13 6.92 -7.35
C PRO A 84 2.84 7.75 -7.38
N LEU A 85 2.08 7.79 -6.28
CA LEU A 85 0.74 8.39 -6.25
C LEU A 85 0.55 9.31 -5.04
N LYS A 86 -0.17 10.41 -5.23
CA LYS A 86 -0.50 11.37 -4.15
C LYS A 86 -1.26 10.74 -2.99
N ALA A 87 -2.15 9.77 -3.27
CA ALA A 87 -2.88 9.04 -2.24
C ALA A 87 -1.94 8.19 -1.37
N LEU A 88 -1.02 7.43 -2.01
CA LEU A 88 0.00 6.66 -1.30
C LEU A 88 0.94 7.56 -0.50
N ALA A 89 1.28 8.76 -1.02
CA ALA A 89 2.11 9.71 -0.28
C ALA A 89 1.44 10.14 1.04
N LYS A 90 0.15 10.41 1.01
CA LYS A 90 -0.61 10.75 2.23
C LYS A 90 -0.65 9.58 3.22
N GLU A 91 -0.91 8.36 2.74
CA GLU A 91 -0.92 7.16 3.58
C GLU A 91 0.45 6.94 4.24
N LYS A 92 1.53 6.97 3.46
CA LYS A 92 2.90 6.81 3.98
C LYS A 92 3.31 7.95 4.89
N PHE A 93 2.84 9.16 4.62
CA PHE A 93 3.09 10.31 5.49
C PHE A 93 2.47 10.15 6.87
N VAL A 94 1.26 9.60 6.98
CA VAL A 94 0.63 9.32 8.29
C VAL A 94 1.48 8.32 9.10
N GLU A 95 1.91 7.21 8.49
CA GLU A 95 2.76 6.20 9.14
C GLU A 95 4.12 6.79 9.56
N ILE A 96 4.77 7.53 8.66
CA ILE A 96 6.08 8.15 8.90
C ILE A 96 5.98 9.28 9.94
N SER A 97 4.92 10.08 9.93
CA SER A 97 4.72 11.14 10.93
C SER A 97 4.60 10.57 12.34
N ALA A 98 3.82 9.50 12.51
CA ALA A 98 3.69 8.86 13.81
C ALA A 98 5.03 8.30 14.33
N LEU A 99 5.84 7.69 13.45
CA LEU A 99 7.19 7.25 13.79
C LEU A 99 8.13 8.43 14.11
N SER A 100 8.01 9.52 13.34
CA SER A 100 8.84 10.71 13.50
C SER A 100 8.56 11.42 14.83
N GLU A 101 7.30 11.50 15.24
CA GLU A 101 6.89 12.08 16.53
C GLU A 101 7.53 11.34 17.70
N GLU A 102 7.50 10.00 17.71
CA GLU A 102 8.14 9.18 18.75
C GLU A 102 9.68 9.38 18.80
N LEU A 103 10.29 9.74 17.68
CA LEU A 103 11.73 9.92 17.53
C LEU A 103 12.19 11.38 17.64
N ASN A 104 11.28 12.34 17.86
CA ASN A 104 11.53 13.79 17.83
C ASN A 104 12.14 14.26 16.50
N LEU A 105 11.71 13.66 15.39
CA LEU A 105 12.07 14.03 14.03
C LEU A 105 10.94 14.82 13.36
N LYS A 106 11.28 15.64 12.37
CA LYS A 106 10.31 16.42 11.61
C LYS A 106 10.04 15.76 10.27
N SER A 107 8.79 15.39 10.02
CA SER A 107 8.35 14.87 8.73
C SER A 107 7.61 15.94 7.92
N SER A 108 7.76 15.90 6.60
CA SER A 108 7.05 16.78 5.66
C SER A 108 6.46 16.00 4.49
N LEU A 109 5.33 16.47 3.98
CA LEU A 109 4.67 15.91 2.80
C LEU A 109 4.77 16.89 1.62
N ALA A 110 5.31 16.45 0.50
CA ALA A 110 5.37 17.24 -0.73
C ALA A 110 4.66 16.53 -1.89
N VAL A 111 3.43 16.96 -2.19
CA VAL A 111 2.61 16.41 -3.28
C VAL A 111 1.94 17.53 -4.07
N GLY A 112 1.87 17.42 -5.40
CA GLY A 112 1.15 18.37 -6.27
C GLY A 112 2.01 19.37 -7.01
N ASP A 113 1.36 20.11 -7.95
CA ASP A 113 1.99 21.11 -8.81
C ASP A 113 2.13 22.46 -8.08
N ARG A 114 3.29 23.05 -8.29
CA ARG A 114 3.66 24.47 -8.13
C ARG A 114 2.85 25.32 -7.13
N GLY A 115 3.47 25.71 -6.04
CA GLY A 115 3.18 26.99 -5.39
C GLY A 115 2.69 26.99 -3.94
N SER A 116 2.18 25.92 -3.43
CA SER A 116 1.81 25.84 -2.01
C SER A 116 2.91 25.10 -1.26
N GLU A 117 3.83 25.77 -0.58
CA GLU A 117 4.73 25.17 0.41
C GLU A 117 6.24 25.03 0.10
N VAL A 118 6.78 25.69 -0.92
CA VAL A 118 8.25 25.79 -1.02
C VAL A 118 8.86 26.52 0.19
N GLY A 119 8.06 27.36 0.89
CA GLY A 119 8.47 28.05 2.10
C GLY A 119 8.52 27.20 3.37
N SER A 120 7.76 26.09 3.43
CA SER A 120 7.70 25.20 4.61
C SER A 120 8.72 24.06 4.60
N LEU A 121 9.38 23.81 3.46
CA LEU A 121 10.41 22.77 3.31
C LEU A 121 11.79 23.16 3.89
N GLN A 122 11.87 24.15 4.78
CA GLN A 122 13.16 24.59 5.31
C GLN A 122 13.68 23.74 6.48
N ASP A 123 12.81 23.00 7.15
CA ASP A 123 13.16 22.29 8.38
C ASP A 123 12.46 20.92 8.46
N TRP A 124 13.00 19.94 7.75
CA TRP A 124 12.52 18.55 7.76
C TRP A 124 13.70 17.59 7.88
N ASP A 125 13.46 16.47 8.56
CA ASP A 125 14.37 15.32 8.63
C ASP A 125 13.93 14.23 7.65
N ILE A 126 12.61 14.10 7.43
CA ILE A 126 12.02 13.12 6.50
C ILE A 126 11.04 13.81 5.57
N LEU A 127 11.21 13.56 4.27
CA LEU A 127 10.31 14.06 3.22
C LEU A 127 9.59 12.91 2.54
N VAL A 128 8.25 12.91 2.55
CA VAL A 128 7.44 12.02 1.74
C VAL A 128 6.94 12.76 0.51
N CYS A 129 7.18 12.21 -0.68
CA CYS A 129 6.82 12.92 -1.91
C CYS A 129 6.53 11.98 -3.09
N THR A 130 5.97 12.53 -4.16
CA THR A 130 5.90 11.82 -5.45
C THR A 130 7.18 12.01 -6.25
N SER A 131 7.44 11.12 -7.21
CA SER A 131 8.62 11.19 -8.08
C SER A 131 8.68 12.51 -8.86
N GLU A 132 7.56 12.99 -9.40
CA GLU A 132 7.50 14.25 -10.14
C GLU A 132 7.82 15.45 -9.24
N ARG A 133 7.36 15.39 -7.98
CA ARG A 133 7.65 16.45 -7.02
C ARG A 133 9.11 16.44 -6.61
N LEU A 134 9.70 15.29 -6.37
CA LEU A 134 11.12 15.17 -6.07
C LEU A 134 11.99 15.68 -7.21
N ASP A 135 11.71 15.28 -8.45
CA ASP A 135 12.42 15.78 -9.64
C ASP A 135 12.36 17.33 -9.73
N SER A 136 11.19 17.91 -9.49
CA SER A 136 11.03 19.38 -9.43
C SER A 136 11.88 20.02 -8.33
N LEU A 137 11.95 19.41 -7.14
CA LEU A 137 12.76 19.93 -6.02
C LEU A 137 14.26 19.86 -6.32
N ILE A 138 14.73 18.73 -6.85
CA ILE A 138 16.13 18.55 -7.24
C ILE A 138 16.54 19.55 -8.32
N ARG A 139 15.66 19.87 -9.27
CA ARG A 139 15.94 20.89 -10.30
C ARG A 139 15.94 22.32 -9.77
N SER A 140 15.17 22.60 -8.73
CA SER A 140 15.01 23.95 -8.20
C SER A 140 16.07 24.35 -7.17
N LYS A 141 16.76 23.38 -6.56
CA LYS A 141 17.79 23.59 -5.55
C LYS A 141 19.04 22.80 -5.90
N GLN A 142 20.16 23.47 -6.09
CA GLN A 142 21.41 22.87 -6.55
C GLN A 142 21.98 21.84 -5.57
N ASP A 143 21.88 22.07 -4.25
CA ASP A 143 22.47 21.24 -3.20
C ASP A 143 21.38 20.45 -2.43
N PHE A 144 20.26 20.13 -3.10
CA PHE A 144 19.11 19.50 -2.45
C PHE A 144 19.43 18.10 -1.90
N LEU A 145 20.26 17.35 -2.61
CA LEU A 145 20.61 15.97 -2.28
C LEU A 145 21.80 15.84 -1.31
N ASP A 146 22.57 16.89 -1.05
CA ASP A 146 23.82 16.83 -0.28
C ASP A 146 23.63 16.28 1.13
N THR A 147 22.51 16.60 1.77
CA THR A 147 22.19 16.15 3.13
C THR A 147 21.33 14.87 3.18
N VAL A 148 20.99 14.32 2.02
CA VAL A 148 20.12 13.12 1.95
C VAL A 148 20.94 11.86 2.20
N GLY A 149 20.82 11.26 3.37
CA GLY A 149 21.52 10.02 3.71
C GLY A 149 20.80 8.77 3.22
N CYS A 150 19.47 8.83 3.00
CA CYS A 150 18.69 7.70 2.53
C CYS A 150 17.57 8.14 1.58
N LEU A 151 17.48 7.48 0.43
CA LEU A 151 16.45 7.65 -0.57
C LEU A 151 15.68 6.32 -0.72
N VAL A 152 14.45 6.29 -0.25
CA VAL A 152 13.53 5.16 -0.42
C VAL A 152 12.68 5.39 -1.65
N ILE A 153 12.59 4.39 -2.52
CA ILE A 153 11.73 4.41 -3.71
C ILE A 153 10.75 3.26 -3.60
N ASP A 154 9.50 3.58 -3.32
CA ASP A 154 8.42 2.60 -3.24
C ASP A 154 7.83 2.32 -4.63
N GLU A 155 7.26 1.11 -4.80
CA GLU A 155 6.75 0.60 -6.08
C GLU A 155 7.76 0.73 -7.23
N PHE A 156 9.01 0.39 -6.93
CA PHE A 156 10.15 0.54 -7.84
C PHE A 156 9.95 -0.15 -9.20
N HIS A 157 9.11 -1.18 -9.30
CA HIS A 157 8.79 -1.84 -10.57
C HIS A 157 8.19 -0.88 -11.62
N LEU A 158 7.71 0.30 -11.22
CA LEU A 158 7.27 1.35 -12.13
C LEU A 158 8.40 2.03 -12.91
N ILE A 159 9.66 1.64 -12.69
CA ILE A 159 10.79 2.08 -13.54
C ILE A 159 10.61 1.63 -14.99
N ASP A 160 9.86 0.56 -15.24
CA ASP A 160 9.50 0.08 -16.57
C ASP A 160 8.26 0.77 -17.17
N ASP A 161 7.61 1.65 -16.43
CA ASP A 161 6.46 2.42 -16.91
C ASP A 161 6.91 3.56 -17.84
N HIS A 162 6.36 3.63 -19.05
CA HIS A 162 6.72 4.64 -20.05
C HIS A 162 6.53 6.09 -19.58
N GLY A 163 5.61 6.35 -18.65
CA GLY A 163 5.31 7.69 -18.14
C GLY A 163 6.16 8.10 -16.94
N ARG A 164 6.41 7.16 -16.03
CA ARG A 164 7.04 7.42 -14.71
C ARG A 164 8.48 6.93 -14.63
N GLY A 165 8.80 5.86 -15.35
CA GLY A 165 10.13 5.26 -15.35
C GLY A 165 11.26 6.24 -15.62
N PRO A 166 11.19 7.05 -16.68
CA PRO A 166 12.24 8.04 -16.98
C PRO A 166 12.49 9.02 -15.84
N THR A 167 11.46 9.46 -15.13
CA THR A 167 11.61 10.37 -13.99
C THR A 167 12.33 9.68 -12.82
N LEU A 168 11.98 8.42 -12.52
CA LEU A 168 12.64 7.64 -11.47
C LEU A 168 14.12 7.38 -11.81
N GLU A 169 14.41 7.02 -13.05
CA GLU A 169 15.78 6.78 -13.53
C GLU A 169 16.67 8.03 -13.40
N ILE A 170 16.13 9.20 -13.76
CA ILE A 170 16.83 10.47 -13.62
C ILE A 170 17.10 10.79 -12.14
N ILE A 171 16.12 10.63 -11.26
CA ILE A 171 16.26 10.89 -9.82
C ILE A 171 17.37 10.01 -9.24
N ILE A 172 17.35 8.71 -9.55
CA ILE A 172 18.35 7.75 -9.05
C ILE A 172 19.74 8.10 -9.57
N SER A 173 19.85 8.36 -10.86
CA SER A 173 21.13 8.70 -11.50
C SER A 173 21.74 9.98 -10.90
N ARG A 174 20.89 10.97 -10.64
CA ARG A 174 21.33 12.22 -9.97
C ARG A 174 21.72 11.95 -8.52
N ALA A 175 20.93 11.21 -7.75
CA ALA A 175 21.28 10.89 -6.37
C ALA A 175 22.64 10.18 -6.29
N ARG A 176 22.91 9.22 -7.16
CA ARG A 176 24.18 8.51 -7.20
C ARG A 176 25.35 9.39 -7.64
N HIS A 177 25.10 10.34 -8.53
CA HIS A 177 26.15 11.25 -9.03
C HIS A 177 26.45 12.39 -8.05
N GLU A 178 25.42 13.04 -7.53
CA GLU A 178 25.53 14.22 -6.67
C GLU A 178 25.86 13.85 -5.22
N ASN A 179 25.33 12.73 -4.72
CA ASN A 179 25.63 12.22 -3.37
C ASN A 179 25.89 10.71 -3.36
N PRO A 180 27.09 10.25 -3.67
CA PRO A 180 27.45 8.84 -3.69
C PRO A 180 27.30 8.11 -2.34
N ASN A 181 27.20 8.84 -1.23
CA ASN A 181 26.97 8.29 0.11
C ASN A 181 25.49 8.11 0.46
N CYS A 182 24.58 8.57 -0.41
CA CYS A 182 23.15 8.39 -0.24
C CYS A 182 22.81 6.90 -0.44
N GLN A 183 22.28 6.26 0.59
CA GLN A 183 21.79 4.89 0.49
C GLN A 183 20.47 4.88 -0.28
N ILE A 184 20.36 4.04 -1.31
CA ILE A 184 19.14 3.84 -2.08
C ILE A 184 18.46 2.55 -1.63
N ILE A 185 17.19 2.64 -1.24
CA ILE A 185 16.35 1.50 -0.87
C ILE A 185 15.20 1.40 -1.88
N ALA A 186 15.23 0.40 -2.74
CA ALA A 186 14.22 0.15 -3.75
C ALA A 186 13.25 -0.94 -3.29
N LEU A 187 11.96 -0.59 -3.11
CA LEU A 187 10.91 -1.52 -2.74
C LEU A 187 10.09 -1.88 -3.98
N SER A 188 10.05 -3.15 -4.32
CA SER A 188 9.39 -3.64 -5.53
C SER A 188 8.46 -4.81 -5.23
N ALA A 189 7.40 -4.95 -6.03
CA ALA A 189 6.77 -6.25 -6.19
C ALA A 189 7.76 -7.25 -6.83
N THR A 190 7.43 -8.53 -6.82
CA THR A 190 8.24 -9.54 -7.49
C THR A 190 8.33 -9.27 -9.00
N VAL A 191 9.55 -9.09 -9.52
CA VAL A 191 9.83 -8.84 -10.94
C VAL A 191 10.82 -9.88 -11.48
N GLY A 192 10.65 -10.26 -12.74
CA GLY A 192 11.46 -11.32 -13.36
C GLY A 192 12.92 -10.94 -13.59
N ASN A 193 13.26 -9.65 -13.65
CA ASN A 193 14.61 -9.12 -13.92
C ASN A 193 15.27 -8.48 -12.69
N ALA A 194 14.82 -8.82 -11.47
CA ALA A 194 15.29 -8.23 -10.22
C ALA A 194 16.83 -8.20 -10.08
N ASN A 195 17.52 -9.27 -10.52
CA ASN A 195 18.99 -9.34 -10.47
C ASN A 195 19.65 -8.22 -11.30
N LYS A 196 19.20 -7.99 -12.54
CA LYS A 196 19.77 -6.94 -13.40
C LYS A 196 19.52 -5.54 -12.83
N VAL A 197 18.37 -5.33 -12.24
CA VAL A 197 18.00 -4.05 -11.60
C VAL A 197 18.85 -3.83 -10.35
N ALA A 198 19.03 -4.83 -9.52
CA ALA A 198 19.88 -4.76 -8.34
C ALA A 198 21.35 -4.47 -8.72
N GLU A 199 21.85 -5.11 -9.77
CA GLU A 199 23.20 -4.86 -10.32
C GLU A 199 23.33 -3.41 -10.81
N TRP A 200 22.33 -2.88 -11.54
CA TRP A 200 22.31 -1.48 -11.97
C TRP A 200 22.28 -0.50 -10.79
N LEU A 201 21.56 -0.83 -9.72
CA LEU A 201 21.51 -0.02 -8.49
C LEU A 201 22.77 -0.17 -7.62
N ASP A 202 23.67 -1.12 -7.92
CA ASP A 202 24.73 -1.57 -7.01
C ASP A 202 24.16 -1.92 -5.63
N ALA A 203 23.08 -2.72 -5.62
CA ALA A 203 22.27 -3.01 -4.44
C ALA A 203 22.36 -4.50 -4.06
N LYS A 204 22.31 -4.75 -2.76
CA LYS A 204 21.96 -6.08 -2.24
C LYS A 204 20.54 -6.41 -2.64
N LEU A 205 20.35 -7.57 -3.25
CA LEU A 205 19.03 -8.07 -3.62
C LEU A 205 18.49 -9.04 -2.58
N VAL A 206 17.28 -8.74 -2.07
CA VAL A 206 16.50 -9.67 -1.27
C VAL A 206 15.22 -10.01 -2.03
N THR A 207 15.03 -11.30 -2.31
CA THR A 207 13.85 -11.81 -3.01
C THR A 207 13.17 -12.89 -2.19
N SER A 208 11.84 -12.90 -2.21
CA SER A 208 11.06 -13.94 -1.55
C SER A 208 9.71 -14.10 -2.22
N GLU A 209 9.21 -15.32 -2.26
CA GLU A 209 7.81 -15.61 -2.61
C GLU A 209 6.92 -15.73 -1.35
N TRP A 210 7.50 -15.53 -0.20
CA TRP A 210 6.81 -15.63 1.08
C TRP A 210 5.67 -14.62 1.20
N ARG A 211 4.52 -15.08 1.69
CA ARG A 211 3.35 -14.24 2.00
C ARG A 211 2.87 -14.50 3.42
N PRO A 212 2.42 -13.46 4.15
CA PRO A 212 1.84 -13.63 5.48
C PRO A 212 0.51 -14.39 5.44
N VAL A 213 -0.23 -14.25 4.35
CA VAL A 213 -1.50 -14.92 4.09
C VAL A 213 -1.45 -15.65 2.76
N GLU A 214 -2.18 -16.78 2.68
CA GLU A 214 -2.30 -17.55 1.46
C GLU A 214 -3.05 -16.74 0.38
N LEU A 215 -2.53 -16.72 -0.84
CA LEU A 215 -3.19 -16.14 -1.99
C LEU A 215 -3.62 -17.25 -2.96
N ARG A 216 -4.90 -17.33 -3.23
CA ARG A 216 -5.47 -18.24 -4.21
C ARG A 216 -5.89 -17.50 -5.46
N SER A 217 -5.48 -18.02 -6.61
CA SER A 217 -5.88 -17.49 -7.92
C SER A 217 -6.66 -18.55 -8.68
N GLY A 218 -7.77 -18.15 -9.27
CA GLY A 218 -8.65 -19.09 -9.95
C GLY A 218 -9.58 -18.43 -10.95
N THR A 219 -10.47 -19.22 -11.51
CA THR A 219 -11.56 -18.79 -12.39
C THR A 219 -12.91 -19.18 -11.81
N PHE A 220 -13.91 -18.34 -12.08
CA PHE A 220 -15.29 -18.62 -11.72
C PHE A 220 -16.18 -18.51 -12.94
N SER A 221 -16.85 -19.60 -13.31
CA SER A 221 -17.82 -19.66 -14.41
C SER A 221 -18.84 -20.75 -14.10
N ASP A 222 -20.07 -20.56 -14.60
CA ASP A 222 -21.17 -21.51 -14.45
C ASP A 222 -21.38 -21.98 -12.99
N LEU A 223 -21.22 -21.07 -12.05
CA LEU A 223 -21.28 -21.30 -10.61
C LEU A 223 -20.21 -22.30 -10.09
N ILE A 224 -19.13 -22.49 -10.83
CA ILE A 224 -18.00 -23.33 -10.42
C ILE A 224 -16.78 -22.45 -10.17
N LEU A 225 -16.25 -22.49 -8.94
CA LEU A 225 -14.99 -21.89 -8.55
C LEU A 225 -13.87 -22.93 -8.69
N LYS A 226 -12.89 -22.63 -9.55
CA LYS A 226 -11.73 -23.47 -9.79
C LYS A 226 -10.45 -22.72 -9.47
N ILE A 227 -9.70 -23.19 -8.48
CA ILE A 227 -8.40 -22.63 -8.10
C ILE A 227 -7.31 -23.25 -8.98
N HIS A 228 -6.47 -22.41 -9.57
CA HIS A 228 -5.37 -22.83 -10.45
C HIS A 228 -4.00 -22.66 -9.81
N ARG A 229 -3.90 -21.76 -8.82
CA ARG A 229 -2.64 -21.45 -8.14
C ARG A 229 -2.91 -21.11 -6.68
N VAL A 230 -2.05 -21.60 -5.81
CA VAL A 230 -2.02 -21.25 -4.38
C VAL A 230 -0.60 -20.81 -4.04
N ASP A 231 -0.46 -19.55 -3.66
CA ASP A 231 0.81 -19.00 -3.18
C ASP A 231 0.79 -19.04 -1.64
N SER A 232 1.56 -19.96 -1.08
CA SER A 232 1.65 -20.15 0.38
C SER A 232 3.06 -20.56 0.78
N LYS A 233 3.35 -20.54 2.10
CA LYS A 233 4.66 -20.93 2.67
C LYS A 233 5.05 -22.39 2.37
N ASN A 234 4.06 -23.25 2.23
CA ASN A 234 4.24 -24.69 2.00
C ASN A 234 3.57 -25.08 0.70
N PRO A 235 4.11 -26.05 -0.05
CA PRO A 235 3.41 -26.61 -1.19
C PRO A 235 2.03 -27.11 -0.75
N VAL A 236 0.98 -26.54 -1.31
CA VAL A 236 -0.40 -26.91 -1.01
C VAL A 236 -0.99 -27.61 -2.24
N GLN A 237 -1.65 -28.72 -2.01
CA GLN A 237 -2.42 -29.35 -3.06
C GLN A 237 -3.56 -28.41 -3.49
N LEU A 238 -3.74 -28.24 -4.80
CA LEU A 238 -4.84 -27.45 -5.32
C LEU A 238 -6.16 -27.99 -4.82
N PRO A 239 -7.04 -27.17 -4.26
CA PRO A 239 -8.36 -27.62 -3.83
C PRO A 239 -9.20 -28.05 -5.04
N ASN A 240 -10.08 -29.02 -4.83
CA ASN A 240 -11.04 -29.43 -5.86
C ASN A 240 -11.95 -28.26 -6.24
N PRO A 241 -12.39 -28.20 -7.50
CA PRO A 241 -13.42 -27.26 -7.90
C PRO A 241 -14.65 -27.38 -6.99
N ARG A 242 -15.21 -26.26 -6.57
CA ARG A 242 -16.43 -26.23 -5.76
C ARG A 242 -17.55 -25.47 -6.47
N SER A 243 -18.78 -25.94 -6.26
CA SER A 243 -19.96 -25.23 -6.71
C SER A 243 -20.34 -24.14 -5.73
N VAL A 244 -20.76 -23.00 -6.26
CA VAL A 244 -21.31 -21.87 -5.51
C VAL A 244 -22.83 -21.87 -5.73
N THR A 245 -23.59 -21.70 -4.67
CA THR A 245 -25.06 -21.67 -4.74
C THR A 245 -25.53 -20.34 -5.35
N GLY A 246 -26.45 -20.39 -6.32
CA GLY A 246 -26.99 -19.17 -6.90
C GLY A 246 -27.59 -19.36 -8.29
N ASN A 247 -27.87 -18.23 -8.95
CA ASN A 247 -28.41 -18.23 -10.30
C ASN A 247 -27.26 -18.12 -11.33
N PRO A 248 -27.11 -19.06 -12.26
CA PRO A 248 -26.04 -19.03 -13.29
C PRO A 248 -26.01 -17.74 -14.13
N ASN A 249 -27.18 -17.13 -14.38
CA ASN A 249 -27.28 -15.87 -15.11
C ASN A 249 -26.76 -14.66 -14.32
N HIS A 250 -26.48 -14.84 -13.05
CA HIS A 250 -26.01 -13.80 -12.13
C HIS A 250 -24.81 -14.28 -11.30
N GLY A 251 -23.83 -14.90 -11.96
CA GLY A 251 -22.68 -15.53 -11.31
C GLY A 251 -21.92 -14.62 -10.35
N LEU A 252 -21.68 -13.36 -10.72
CA LEU A 252 -21.02 -12.39 -9.84
C LEU A 252 -21.77 -12.23 -8.50
N ARG A 253 -23.09 -12.13 -8.55
CA ARG A 253 -23.91 -12.00 -7.32
C ARG A 253 -23.81 -13.25 -6.45
N ALA A 254 -23.86 -14.44 -7.07
CA ALA A 254 -23.68 -15.69 -6.36
C ALA A 254 -22.32 -15.78 -5.66
N LEU A 255 -21.24 -15.42 -6.35
CA LEU A 255 -19.90 -15.42 -5.78
C LEU A 255 -19.74 -14.41 -4.63
N ILE A 256 -20.35 -13.24 -4.74
CA ILE A 256 -20.32 -12.23 -3.67
C ILE A 256 -21.12 -12.69 -2.47
N SER A 257 -22.34 -13.24 -2.65
CA SER A 257 -23.14 -13.78 -1.55
C SER A 257 -22.37 -14.90 -0.82
N ASP A 258 -21.74 -15.81 -1.55
CA ASP A 258 -20.89 -16.87 -1.02
C ASP A 258 -19.70 -16.32 -0.20
N THR A 259 -19.03 -15.26 -0.70
CA THR A 259 -17.94 -14.59 0.01
C THR A 259 -18.41 -13.93 1.31
N LEU A 260 -19.58 -13.31 1.30
CA LEU A 260 -20.15 -12.64 2.47
C LEU A 260 -20.65 -13.63 3.51
N GLU A 261 -21.15 -14.82 3.11
CA GLU A 261 -21.50 -15.91 3.99
C GLU A 261 -20.29 -16.44 4.78
N GLU A 262 -19.12 -16.42 4.16
CA GLU A 262 -17.84 -16.74 4.81
C GLU A 262 -17.25 -15.56 5.64
N ASN A 263 -18.01 -14.49 5.86
CA ASN A 263 -17.58 -13.23 6.50
C ASN A 263 -16.41 -12.54 5.78
N GLY A 264 -16.26 -12.78 4.49
CA GLY A 264 -15.27 -12.13 3.65
C GLY A 264 -15.76 -10.79 3.11
N GLN A 265 -14.86 -10.07 2.46
CA GLN A 265 -15.14 -8.87 1.69
C GLN A 265 -14.82 -9.12 0.22
N ALA A 266 -15.51 -8.45 -0.68
CA ALA A 266 -15.30 -8.58 -2.12
C ALA A 266 -14.88 -7.25 -2.75
N LEU A 267 -13.80 -7.25 -3.52
CA LEU A 267 -13.38 -6.14 -4.35
C LEU A 267 -13.49 -6.52 -5.82
N VAL A 268 -14.38 -5.84 -6.54
CA VAL A 268 -14.70 -6.15 -7.95
C VAL A 268 -14.12 -5.09 -8.88
N PHE A 269 -13.19 -5.48 -9.72
CA PHE A 269 -12.63 -4.60 -10.75
C PHE A 269 -13.44 -4.68 -12.04
N VAL A 270 -13.78 -3.53 -12.59
CA VAL A 270 -14.51 -3.41 -13.85
C VAL A 270 -13.81 -2.42 -14.78
N ASN A 271 -14.09 -2.51 -16.07
CA ASN A 271 -13.37 -1.78 -17.12
C ASN A 271 -13.78 -0.31 -17.31
N SER A 272 -14.85 0.16 -16.67
CA SER A 272 -15.31 1.54 -16.82
C SER A 272 -16.00 2.09 -15.57
N ARG A 273 -16.03 3.44 -15.46
CA ARG A 273 -16.76 4.14 -14.39
C ARG A 273 -18.26 3.83 -14.40
N ALA A 274 -18.84 3.76 -15.59
CA ALA A 274 -20.25 3.44 -15.76
C ALA A 274 -20.55 2.00 -15.32
N SER A 275 -19.68 1.05 -15.63
CA SER A 275 -19.80 -0.34 -15.19
C SER A 275 -19.69 -0.44 -13.66
N ALA A 276 -18.77 0.30 -13.04
CA ALA A 276 -18.64 0.31 -11.58
C ALA A 276 -19.93 0.76 -10.89
N GLN A 277 -20.53 1.86 -11.34
CA GLN A 277 -21.78 2.36 -10.79
C GLN A 277 -22.96 1.40 -11.04
N LYS A 278 -23.05 0.83 -12.26
CA LYS A 278 -24.10 -0.12 -12.60
C LYS A 278 -24.04 -1.36 -11.75
N GLU A 279 -22.87 -2.01 -11.69
CA GLU A 279 -22.69 -3.23 -10.90
C GLU A 279 -22.94 -2.97 -9.40
N ALA A 280 -22.44 -1.85 -8.85
CA ALA A 280 -22.69 -1.51 -7.46
C ALA A 280 -24.18 -1.34 -7.14
N ARG A 281 -24.95 -0.67 -8.00
CA ARG A 281 -26.41 -0.52 -7.85
C ARG A 281 -27.15 -1.87 -7.91
N GLU A 282 -26.73 -2.72 -8.83
CA GLU A 282 -27.35 -4.04 -9.01
C GLU A 282 -27.05 -4.96 -7.83
N LEU A 283 -25.80 -4.93 -7.33
CA LEU A 283 -25.38 -5.70 -6.16
C LEU A 283 -26.07 -5.19 -4.87
N SER A 284 -26.11 -3.87 -4.66
CA SER A 284 -26.79 -3.27 -3.51
C SER A 284 -28.27 -3.68 -3.45
N LYS A 285 -28.99 -3.59 -4.59
CA LYS A 285 -30.39 -4.06 -4.66
C LYS A 285 -30.52 -5.55 -4.37
N HIS A 286 -29.57 -6.36 -4.80
CA HIS A 286 -29.56 -7.80 -4.55
C HIS A 286 -29.37 -8.07 -3.06
N LEU A 287 -28.34 -7.49 -2.43
CA LEU A 287 -28.05 -7.70 -1.01
C LEU A 287 -29.17 -7.21 -0.09
N ILE A 288 -29.81 -6.07 -0.39
CA ILE A 288 -31.00 -5.60 0.35
C ILE A 288 -32.14 -6.62 0.27
N ARG A 289 -32.38 -7.22 -0.89
CA ARG A 289 -33.44 -8.24 -1.05
C ARG A 289 -33.14 -9.53 -0.27
N GLU A 290 -31.88 -9.95 -0.26
CA GLU A 290 -31.45 -11.13 0.51
C GLU A 290 -31.51 -10.88 2.01
N SER A 291 -31.03 -9.72 2.47
CA SER A 291 -31.12 -9.29 3.88
C SER A 291 -32.58 -9.31 4.39
N ASN A 292 -33.51 -8.82 3.57
CA ASN A 292 -34.94 -8.81 3.93
C ASN A 292 -35.58 -10.20 3.95
N LYS A 293 -35.06 -11.16 3.18
CA LYS A 293 -35.62 -12.54 3.12
C LYS A 293 -35.08 -13.46 4.21
N GLU A 294 -33.81 -13.32 4.54
CA GLU A 294 -33.09 -14.31 5.33
C GLU A 294 -32.45 -13.74 6.61
N GLY A 295 -32.64 -12.42 6.89
CA GLY A 295 -32.04 -11.79 8.08
C GLY A 295 -30.52 -11.81 8.12
N ARG A 296 -29.85 -11.94 6.96
CA ARG A 296 -28.41 -12.18 6.85
C ARG A 296 -27.54 -11.00 7.29
N ALA A 297 -28.00 -9.78 7.20
CA ALA A 297 -27.27 -8.63 7.76
C ALA A 297 -27.69 -8.40 9.21
N SER A 298 -26.73 -8.39 10.13
CA SER A 298 -27.00 -8.00 11.51
C SER A 298 -27.46 -6.54 11.57
N ALA A 299 -28.30 -6.19 12.56
CA ALA A 299 -28.73 -4.83 12.78
C ALA A 299 -27.56 -3.86 12.92
N ASP A 300 -26.44 -4.32 13.50
CA ASP A 300 -25.21 -3.55 13.66
C ASP A 300 -24.57 -3.20 12.30
N LYS A 301 -24.49 -4.15 11.36
CA LYS A 301 -23.96 -3.88 10.01
C LYS A 301 -24.83 -2.88 9.25
N ILE A 302 -26.13 -3.03 9.32
CA ILE A 302 -27.07 -2.08 8.68
C ILE A 302 -26.92 -0.68 9.28
N SER A 303 -26.72 -0.58 10.58
CA SER A 303 -26.45 0.72 11.25
C SER A 303 -25.17 1.36 10.75
N LEU A 304 -24.07 0.58 10.62
CA LEU A 304 -22.79 1.07 10.10
C LEU A 304 -22.91 1.53 8.63
N TRP A 305 -23.60 0.77 7.78
CA TRP A 305 -23.83 1.18 6.38
C TRP A 305 -24.60 2.49 6.28
N ASN A 306 -25.62 2.69 7.13
CA ASN A 306 -26.39 3.93 7.20
C ASN A 306 -25.54 5.12 7.70
N GLU A 307 -24.64 4.89 8.65
CA GLU A 307 -23.71 5.90 9.12
C GLU A 307 -22.77 6.36 8.01
N VAL A 308 -22.13 5.43 7.30
CA VAL A 308 -21.24 5.73 6.15
C VAL A 308 -22.01 6.42 5.04
N SER A 309 -23.23 5.94 4.73
CA SER A 309 -24.11 6.56 3.74
C SER A 309 -24.43 8.03 4.09
N THR A 310 -24.68 8.31 5.37
CA THR A 310 -24.94 9.67 5.86
C THR A 310 -23.69 10.57 5.75
N LYS A 311 -22.52 10.05 6.10
CA LYS A 311 -21.23 10.76 5.92
C LYS A 311 -20.98 11.15 4.46
N LEU A 312 -21.36 10.28 3.52
CA LEU A 312 -21.20 10.51 2.07
C LEU A 312 -22.12 11.64 1.57
N VAL A 313 -23.34 11.74 2.07
CA VAL A 313 -24.27 12.84 1.72
C VAL A 313 -23.75 14.19 2.25
N GLY A 314 -23.17 14.20 3.45
CA GLY A 314 -22.61 15.42 4.06
C GLY A 314 -21.25 15.84 3.49
N ALA A 315 -20.58 14.96 2.69
CA ALA A 315 -19.23 15.19 2.23
C ALA A 315 -19.11 16.15 1.04
N ASP A 316 -20.12 16.18 0.17
CA ASP A 316 -20.19 17.08 -1.00
C ASP A 316 -21.64 17.40 -1.32
N GLU A 317 -21.95 18.68 -1.39
CA GLU A 317 -23.28 19.20 -1.67
C GLU A 317 -23.94 18.51 -2.87
N ASN A 318 -24.94 17.67 -2.60
CA ASN A 318 -26.01 17.22 -3.51
C ASN A 318 -25.63 16.82 -4.95
N THR A 319 -24.45 16.27 -5.21
CA THR A 319 -24.16 15.75 -6.56
C THR A 319 -24.96 14.47 -6.81
N SER A 320 -25.44 14.28 -8.04
CA SER A 320 -26.15 13.06 -8.44
C SER A 320 -25.33 11.79 -8.20
N MET A 321 -24.00 11.91 -8.27
CA MET A 321 -23.05 10.83 -8.04
C MET A 321 -22.92 10.50 -6.54
N GLY A 322 -22.84 11.51 -5.67
CA GLY A 322 -22.81 11.33 -4.23
C GLY A 322 -24.07 10.65 -3.71
N LYS A 323 -25.25 11.05 -4.21
CA LYS A 323 -26.53 10.38 -3.89
C LYS A 323 -26.52 8.91 -4.32
N ALA A 324 -26.09 8.63 -5.55
CA ALA A 324 -26.01 7.26 -6.06
C ALA A 324 -25.04 6.38 -5.26
N LEU A 325 -23.91 6.93 -4.81
CA LEU A 325 -22.95 6.23 -3.95
C LEU A 325 -23.56 5.96 -2.57
N SER A 326 -24.15 6.96 -1.95
CA SER A 326 -24.82 6.84 -0.65
C SER A 326 -25.93 5.77 -0.67
N GLU A 327 -26.78 5.75 -1.71
CA GLU A 327 -27.81 4.72 -1.90
C GLU A 327 -27.21 3.31 -2.02
N CYS A 328 -26.08 3.16 -2.72
CA CYS A 328 -25.40 1.87 -2.83
C CYS A 328 -24.81 1.42 -1.50
N VAL A 329 -24.17 2.34 -0.76
CA VAL A 329 -23.54 2.06 0.54
C VAL A 329 -24.57 1.69 1.60
N ALA A 330 -25.77 2.29 1.58
CA ALA A 330 -26.86 1.87 2.44
C ALA A 330 -27.27 0.38 2.25
N GLY A 331 -26.91 -0.23 1.13
CA GLY A 331 -27.07 -1.68 0.88
C GLY A 331 -25.75 -2.46 0.95
N GLY A 332 -24.73 -1.92 1.61
CA GLY A 332 -23.43 -2.60 1.83
C GLY A 332 -22.51 -2.66 0.61
N VAL A 333 -22.71 -1.81 -0.41
CA VAL A 333 -21.92 -1.81 -1.63
C VAL A 333 -21.42 -0.42 -1.98
N GLY A 334 -20.13 -0.19 -1.97
CA GLY A 334 -19.53 1.03 -2.50
C GLY A 334 -19.07 0.88 -3.95
N PHE A 335 -18.88 2.00 -4.65
CA PHE A 335 -18.09 2.05 -5.88
C PHE A 335 -17.01 3.11 -5.76
N HIS A 336 -15.89 2.88 -6.45
CA HIS A 336 -14.74 3.76 -6.38
C HIS A 336 -14.16 4.02 -7.78
N HIS A 337 -14.04 5.29 -8.15
CA HIS A 337 -13.39 5.72 -9.41
C HIS A 337 -13.05 7.22 -9.37
N ALA A 338 -12.22 7.68 -10.31
CA ALA A 338 -11.73 9.05 -10.37
C ALA A 338 -12.82 10.14 -10.59
N GLY A 339 -14.08 9.77 -10.78
CA GLY A 339 -15.20 10.71 -10.86
C GLY A 339 -15.80 11.08 -9.50
N LEU A 340 -15.41 10.39 -8.43
CA LEU A 340 -15.77 10.74 -7.05
C LEU A 340 -14.85 11.85 -6.55
N SER A 341 -15.35 12.66 -5.62
CA SER A 341 -14.49 13.62 -4.91
C SER A 341 -13.43 12.92 -4.06
N PRO A 342 -12.32 13.58 -3.72
CA PRO A 342 -11.33 13.01 -2.82
C PRO A 342 -11.94 12.52 -1.51
N ARG A 343 -12.82 13.32 -0.89
CA ARG A 343 -13.47 12.99 0.37
C ARG A 343 -14.40 11.77 0.27
N GLN A 344 -15.13 11.64 -0.82
CA GLN A 344 -15.99 10.47 -1.07
C GLN A 344 -15.15 9.19 -1.24
N ARG A 345 -14.01 9.30 -1.92
CA ARG A 345 -13.08 8.17 -2.08
C ARG A 345 -12.49 7.75 -0.74
N ASP A 346 -12.01 8.71 0.05
CA ASP A 346 -11.43 8.45 1.36
C ASP A 346 -12.45 7.73 2.28
N ILE A 347 -13.72 8.19 2.32
CA ILE A 347 -14.78 7.55 3.11
C ILE A 347 -15.04 6.10 2.69
N VAL A 348 -15.10 5.82 1.38
CA VAL A 348 -15.34 4.44 0.88
C VAL A 348 -14.13 3.54 1.18
N GLU A 349 -12.92 4.05 1.00
CA GLU A 349 -11.69 3.29 1.29
C GLU A 349 -11.57 2.97 2.78
N GLU A 350 -11.88 3.92 3.64
CA GLU A 350 -11.84 3.76 5.10
C GLU A 350 -12.89 2.74 5.57
N ALA A 351 -14.13 2.88 5.12
CA ALA A 351 -15.20 1.93 5.43
C ALA A 351 -14.85 0.50 4.97
N PHE A 352 -14.27 0.33 3.78
CA PHE A 352 -13.82 -0.98 3.30
C PHE A 352 -12.67 -1.54 4.15
N LYS A 353 -11.70 -0.73 4.57
CA LYS A 353 -10.62 -1.15 5.46
C LYS A 353 -11.11 -1.58 6.84
N GLU A 354 -12.16 -0.95 7.35
CA GLU A 354 -12.79 -1.26 8.63
C GLU A 354 -13.73 -2.49 8.58
N GLY A 355 -13.96 -3.05 7.40
CA GLY A 355 -14.80 -4.23 7.24
C GLY A 355 -16.32 -3.93 7.21
N VAL A 356 -16.65 -2.67 6.88
CA VAL A 356 -18.04 -2.18 6.82
C VAL A 356 -18.70 -2.52 5.48
#